data_4cba7b6e2342ade1b30df58b4a5bef0e
#
_entry.id   4cba7b6e2342ade1b30df58b4a5bef0e
#
_cell.length_a   1.000
_cell.length_b   1.000
_cell.length_c   1.000
_cell.angle_alpha   90.00
_cell.angle_beta   90.00
_cell.angle_gamma   90.00
#
_symmetry.space_group_name_H-M   'P 1'
#
loop_
_entity.id
_entity.type
_entity.pdbx_description
1 polymer ?
#
loop_
_entity_poly.entity_id
_entity_poly.type
_entity_poly.pdbx_seq_one_letter_code
_entity_poly.pdbx_strand_id
1 'polypeptide(L)'
;DYTITKPGKVSILIPSCDHGEDLRTCVDSIYRKTTYADFEVLIIENNSKEDGTFRLYEQLQKEHPDNLRVLYWKGTGFNYSALNNFGAKEATGEYLLLLNNDTEVISPRWIEEMLMYAQQDRVGCVGAKLLYPDNTIQHAGIGFGFLTLAAHMHKNFPVGHPGYMGRLVYAQDVYAVTAACLMVRKSVYDEVNGLDESFAVAFNDVDFCVRVREAGYTNVFTPFAQLYHYESKSRGLDESPA
;
A
#
# COMPACT_ATOMS: atom_id res chain seq x y z
N ASP A 1 -4.98 -19.46 -9.43
CA ASP A 1 -3.79 -19.21 -8.59
C ASP A 1 -2.53 -19.48 -9.39
N TYR A 2 -1.51 -18.64 -9.24
CA TYR A 2 -0.18 -18.87 -9.79
C TYR A 2 0.75 -19.36 -8.67
N THR A 3 1.58 -20.35 -8.98
CA THR A 3 2.63 -20.78 -8.05
C THR A 3 3.68 -19.66 -7.91
N ILE A 4 4.08 -19.36 -6.69
CA ILE A 4 5.20 -18.44 -6.44
C ILE A 4 6.48 -19.21 -6.78
N THR A 5 7.13 -18.85 -7.87
CA THR A 5 8.38 -19.45 -8.38
C THR A 5 9.58 -18.53 -8.20
N LYS A 6 9.33 -17.23 -7.96
CA LYS A 6 10.34 -16.22 -7.66
C LYS A 6 10.00 -15.62 -6.28
N PRO A 7 10.12 -16.40 -5.18
CA PRO A 7 9.98 -15.84 -3.85
C PRO A 7 11.12 -14.85 -3.62
N GLY A 8 10.86 -13.77 -2.93
CA GLY A 8 11.86 -12.77 -2.61
C GLY A 8 11.39 -11.93 -1.43
N LYS A 9 12.32 -11.28 -0.75
CA LYS A 9 12.02 -10.47 0.41
C LYS A 9 11.11 -9.30 0.05
N VAL A 10 10.09 -9.08 0.87
CA VAL A 10 9.14 -7.98 0.73
C VAL A 10 9.48 -6.89 1.75
N SER A 11 9.79 -5.68 1.31
CA SER A 11 9.94 -4.51 2.17
C SER A 11 8.62 -3.74 2.24
N ILE A 12 8.00 -3.75 3.42
CA ILE A 12 6.75 -3.03 3.70
C ILE A 12 7.11 -1.62 4.16
N LEU A 13 6.75 -0.61 3.38
CA LEU A 13 7.05 0.81 3.61
C LEU A 13 5.82 1.47 4.23
N ILE A 14 5.95 1.98 5.46
CA ILE A 14 4.87 2.59 6.22
C ILE A 14 5.24 4.02 6.62
N PRO A 15 4.90 5.05 5.81
CA PRO A 15 4.99 6.44 6.23
C PRO A 15 4.12 6.69 7.46
N SER A 16 4.67 7.33 8.50
CA SER A 16 3.96 7.57 9.76
C SER A 16 4.33 8.92 10.36
N CYS A 17 3.33 9.59 10.92
CA CYS A 17 3.47 10.83 11.68
C CYS A 17 2.43 10.83 12.79
N ASP A 18 2.88 10.77 14.04
CA ASP A 18 1.97 10.64 15.20
C ASP A 18 0.94 9.51 15.04
N HIS A 19 -0.28 9.60 15.58
CA HIS A 19 -1.33 8.57 15.45
C HIS A 19 -0.84 7.15 15.81
N GLY A 20 -0.15 7.02 16.97
CA GLY A 20 0.50 5.78 17.39
C GLY A 20 -0.44 4.57 17.50
N GLU A 21 -1.72 4.78 17.84
CA GLU A 21 -2.70 3.68 17.95
C GLU A 21 -3.03 3.05 16.59
N ASP A 22 -3.14 3.85 15.53
CA ASP A 22 -3.39 3.35 14.18
C ASP A 22 -2.16 2.58 13.68
N LEU A 23 -0.96 3.15 13.85
CA LEU A 23 0.29 2.46 13.52
C LEU A 23 0.46 1.15 14.30
N ARG A 24 0.14 1.14 15.60
CA ARG A 24 0.19 -0.08 16.43
C ARG A 24 -0.75 -1.15 15.87
N THR A 25 -1.99 -0.79 15.55
CA THR A 25 -2.97 -1.71 14.95
C THR A 25 -2.47 -2.27 13.63
N CYS A 26 -1.92 -1.42 12.76
CA CYS A 26 -1.36 -1.81 11.47
C CYS A 26 -0.22 -2.83 11.65
N VAL A 27 0.81 -2.49 12.42
CA VAL A 27 1.98 -3.34 12.64
C VAL A 27 1.60 -4.66 13.32
N ASP A 28 0.79 -4.62 14.37
CA ASP A 28 0.32 -5.83 15.05
C ASP A 28 -0.46 -6.76 14.11
N SER A 29 -1.27 -6.21 13.22
CA SER A 29 -2.01 -7.02 12.26
C SER A 29 -1.09 -7.71 11.25
N ILE A 30 -0.02 -7.04 10.82
CA ILE A 30 1.00 -7.61 9.94
C ILE A 30 1.64 -8.82 10.62
N TYR A 31 2.21 -8.64 11.81
CA TYR A 31 2.94 -9.72 12.48
C TYR A 31 2.06 -10.87 12.96
N ARG A 32 0.81 -10.61 13.35
CA ARG A 32 -0.09 -11.65 13.84
C ARG A 32 -0.76 -12.45 12.73
N LYS A 33 -1.01 -11.86 11.56
CA LYS A 33 -1.84 -12.49 10.53
C LYS A 33 -1.05 -12.96 9.32
N THR A 34 0.09 -12.35 8.98
CA THR A 34 0.83 -12.65 7.75
C THR A 34 1.46 -14.05 7.79
N THR A 35 1.22 -14.85 6.76
CA THR A 35 1.80 -16.19 6.58
C THR A 35 3.12 -16.18 5.82
N TYR A 36 3.39 -15.17 5.01
CA TYR A 36 4.65 -15.01 4.31
C TYR A 36 5.76 -14.64 5.29
N ALA A 37 6.87 -15.40 5.32
CA ALA A 37 7.89 -15.26 6.35
C ALA A 37 9.02 -14.27 5.99
N ASP A 38 9.29 -14.07 4.69
CA ASP A 38 10.44 -13.27 4.24
C ASP A 38 10.04 -11.82 3.95
N PHE A 39 9.85 -11.04 5.01
CA PHE A 39 9.55 -9.62 4.92
C PHE A 39 10.31 -8.78 5.95
N GLU A 40 10.42 -7.49 5.68
CA GLU A 40 10.80 -6.47 6.65
C GLU A 40 9.76 -5.34 6.68
N VAL A 41 9.67 -4.66 7.82
CA VAL A 41 8.81 -3.49 8.01
C VAL A 41 9.71 -2.26 8.19
N LEU A 42 9.53 -1.26 7.35
CA LEU A 42 10.22 0.03 7.41
C LEU A 42 9.20 1.11 7.75
N ILE A 43 9.19 1.57 9.00
CA ILE A 43 8.39 2.72 9.42
C ILE A 43 9.18 3.98 9.03
N ILE A 44 8.60 4.83 8.18
CA ILE A 44 9.21 6.07 7.75
C ILE A 44 8.62 7.20 8.62
N GLU A 45 9.38 7.61 9.62
CA GLU A 45 9.04 8.67 10.56
C GLU A 45 9.07 10.03 9.86
N ASN A 46 7.94 10.75 9.90
CA ASN A 46 7.74 12.04 9.28
C ASN A 46 7.47 13.16 10.29
N ASN A 47 8.49 13.56 11.05
CA ASN A 47 8.44 14.74 11.93
C ASN A 47 7.32 14.70 12.99
N SER A 48 7.10 13.53 13.63
CA SER A 48 6.20 13.34 14.76
C SER A 48 6.55 14.27 15.92
N LYS A 49 5.56 14.65 16.71
CA LYS A 49 5.71 15.56 17.85
C LYS A 49 5.31 14.93 19.18
N GLU A 50 4.57 13.82 19.14
CA GLU A 50 4.08 13.15 20.33
C GLU A 50 5.15 12.21 20.91
N ASP A 51 5.53 12.41 22.17
CA ASP A 51 6.45 11.50 22.88
C ASP A 51 5.95 10.04 22.88
N GLY A 52 4.64 9.85 22.83
CA GLY A 52 4.01 8.53 22.75
C GLY A 52 4.39 7.78 21.50
N THR A 53 4.52 8.47 20.38
CA THR A 53 4.91 7.91 19.08
C THR A 53 6.35 7.39 19.13
N PHE A 54 7.28 8.15 19.69
CA PHE A 54 8.69 7.70 19.79
C PHE A 54 8.83 6.51 20.73
N ARG A 55 8.08 6.48 21.86
CA ARG A 55 8.05 5.30 22.76
C ARG A 55 7.51 4.07 22.04
N LEU A 56 6.48 4.23 21.20
CA LEU A 56 5.93 3.16 20.39
C LEU A 56 6.99 2.62 19.40
N TYR A 57 7.73 3.49 18.72
CA TYR A 57 8.81 3.07 17.82
C TYR A 57 9.86 2.22 18.52
N GLU A 58 10.33 2.67 19.70
CA GLU A 58 11.28 1.90 20.51
C GLU A 58 10.71 0.53 20.92
N GLN A 59 9.44 0.48 21.28
CA GLN A 59 8.75 -0.74 21.65
C GLN A 59 8.65 -1.71 20.47
N LEU A 60 8.19 -1.25 19.30
CA LEU A 60 8.07 -2.07 18.10
C LEU A 60 9.42 -2.63 17.64
N GLN A 61 10.49 -1.84 17.70
CA GLN A 61 11.84 -2.31 17.36
C GLN A 61 12.35 -3.36 18.35
N LYS A 62 11.97 -3.28 19.64
CA LYS A 62 12.31 -4.31 20.65
C LYS A 62 11.49 -5.59 20.46
N GLU A 63 10.23 -5.48 20.03
CA GLU A 63 9.35 -6.63 19.75
C GLU A 63 9.77 -7.38 18.49
N HIS A 64 10.30 -6.66 17.49
CA HIS A 64 10.65 -7.21 16.17
C HIS A 64 12.07 -6.81 15.73
N PRO A 65 13.12 -7.17 16.50
CA PRO A 65 14.47 -6.66 16.29
C PRO A 65 15.12 -7.10 14.96
N ASP A 66 14.66 -8.21 14.39
CA ASP A 66 15.28 -8.81 13.21
C ASP A 66 14.79 -8.20 11.90
N ASN A 67 13.55 -7.66 11.86
CA ASN A 67 12.93 -7.27 10.62
C ASN A 67 12.04 -6.01 10.69
N LEU A 68 12.12 -5.21 11.78
CA LEU A 68 11.48 -3.91 11.85
C LEU A 68 12.52 -2.81 12.11
N ARG A 69 12.50 -1.78 11.28
CA ARG A 69 13.35 -0.59 11.42
C ARG A 69 12.53 0.69 11.34
N VAL A 70 12.92 1.69 12.11
CA VAL A 70 12.37 3.05 11.98
C VAL A 70 13.39 3.92 11.26
N LEU A 71 12.99 4.56 10.19
CA LEU A 71 13.80 5.42 9.34
C LEU A 71 13.34 6.86 9.53
N TYR A 72 14.24 7.73 9.96
CA TYR A 72 13.93 9.14 10.24
C TYR A 72 14.16 9.99 9.00
N TRP A 73 13.06 10.38 8.33
CA TRP A 73 13.11 11.29 7.19
C TRP A 73 13.40 12.71 7.65
N LYS A 74 14.34 13.38 6.97
CA LYS A 74 14.82 14.73 7.36
C LYS A 74 14.21 15.86 6.54
N GLY A 75 13.24 15.57 5.70
CA GLY A 75 12.51 16.59 4.96
C GLY A 75 11.54 17.37 5.86
N THR A 76 10.84 18.33 5.29
CA THR A 76 9.88 19.17 6.01
C THR A 76 8.47 19.02 5.42
N GLY A 77 7.45 19.09 6.27
CA GLY A 77 6.06 18.96 5.89
C GLY A 77 5.68 17.52 5.56
N PHE A 78 4.59 17.34 4.84
CA PHE A 78 4.11 16.05 4.39
C PHE A 78 4.28 15.91 2.88
N ASN A 79 4.99 14.87 2.46
CA ASN A 79 5.09 14.47 1.05
C ASN A 79 5.16 12.95 0.97
N TYR A 80 4.02 12.34 0.64
CA TYR A 80 3.87 10.88 0.57
C TYR A 80 4.88 10.26 -0.40
N SER A 81 5.09 10.90 -1.56
CA SER A 81 6.02 10.43 -2.58
C SER A 81 7.47 10.45 -2.08
N ALA A 82 7.91 11.55 -1.48
CA ALA A 82 9.27 11.67 -0.95
C ALA A 82 9.53 10.68 0.20
N LEU A 83 8.55 10.45 1.08
CA LEU A 83 8.64 9.49 2.17
C LEU A 83 8.83 8.06 1.64
N ASN A 84 8.01 7.64 0.68
CA ASN A 84 8.13 6.30 0.09
C ASN A 84 9.42 6.16 -0.73
N ASN A 85 9.84 7.18 -1.49
CA ASN A 85 11.11 7.18 -2.21
C ASN A 85 12.30 7.04 -1.26
N PHE A 86 12.24 7.72 -0.10
CA PHE A 86 13.27 7.57 0.94
C PHE A 86 13.27 6.13 1.51
N GLY A 87 12.11 5.58 1.86
CA GLY A 87 11.99 4.20 2.34
C GLY A 87 12.46 3.18 1.30
N ALA A 88 12.13 3.36 0.02
CA ALA A 88 12.53 2.48 -1.07
C ALA A 88 14.07 2.38 -1.26
N LYS A 89 14.81 3.45 -0.98
CA LYS A 89 16.28 3.46 -1.01
C LYS A 89 16.89 2.62 0.11
N GLU A 90 16.25 2.57 1.26
CA GLU A 90 16.68 1.81 2.45
C GLU A 90 16.16 0.36 2.45
N ALA A 91 15.24 0.03 1.56
CA ALA A 91 14.63 -1.28 1.42
C ALA A 91 15.63 -2.30 0.87
N THR A 92 15.65 -3.49 1.51
CA THR A 92 16.52 -4.61 1.11
C THR A 92 15.79 -5.69 0.33
N GLY A 93 14.46 -5.61 0.23
CA GLY A 93 13.63 -6.57 -0.49
C GLY A 93 13.61 -6.37 -2.01
N GLU A 94 13.34 -7.45 -2.73
CA GLU A 94 13.13 -7.43 -4.18
C GLU A 94 11.76 -6.87 -4.54
N TYR A 95 10.82 -6.87 -3.59
CA TYR A 95 9.49 -6.31 -3.72
C TYR A 95 9.29 -5.21 -2.69
N LEU A 96 8.75 -4.09 -3.13
CA LEU A 96 8.29 -3.01 -2.26
C LEU A 96 6.78 -3.16 -2.09
N LEU A 97 6.30 -2.99 -0.86
CA LEU A 97 4.89 -2.92 -0.53
C LEU A 97 4.63 -1.60 0.17
N LEU A 98 4.07 -0.64 -0.57
CA LEU A 98 3.64 0.64 0.00
C LEU A 98 2.38 0.39 0.82
N LEU A 99 2.36 0.83 2.06
CA LEU A 99 1.26 0.58 2.98
C LEU A 99 0.98 1.81 3.86
N ASN A 100 -0.27 2.24 3.93
CA ASN A 100 -0.65 3.28 4.86
C ASN A 100 -0.64 2.77 6.32
N ASN A 101 -0.32 3.66 7.26
CA ASN A 101 -0.22 3.34 8.69
C ASN A 101 -1.58 3.11 9.38
N ASP A 102 -2.69 3.44 8.71
CA ASP A 102 -4.07 3.27 9.16
C ASP A 102 -4.77 2.09 8.46
N THR A 103 -4.03 1.04 8.17
CA THR A 103 -4.55 -0.21 7.61
C THR A 103 -4.53 -1.36 8.61
N GLU A 104 -5.40 -2.34 8.43
CA GLU A 104 -5.41 -3.59 9.21
C GLU A 104 -5.57 -4.80 8.30
N VAL A 105 -4.63 -5.76 8.36
CA VAL A 105 -4.66 -6.98 7.55
C VAL A 105 -5.87 -7.85 7.91
N ILE A 106 -6.60 -8.32 6.90
CA ILE A 106 -7.70 -9.28 7.03
C ILE A 106 -7.25 -10.67 6.59
N SER A 107 -6.78 -10.80 5.34
CA SER A 107 -6.41 -12.10 4.75
C SER A 107 -5.00 -12.51 5.17
N PRO A 108 -4.80 -13.68 5.81
CA PRO A 108 -3.44 -14.08 6.26
C PRO A 108 -2.43 -14.22 5.11
N ARG A 109 -2.88 -14.62 3.93
CA ARG A 109 -2.05 -14.82 2.73
C ARG A 109 -1.97 -13.58 1.82
N TRP A 110 -2.23 -12.39 2.35
CA TRP A 110 -2.30 -11.16 1.53
C TRP A 110 -1.02 -10.86 0.74
N ILE A 111 0.15 -11.13 1.33
CA ILE A 111 1.44 -10.96 0.63
C ILE A 111 1.57 -11.98 -0.50
N GLU A 112 1.30 -13.25 -0.25
CA GLU A 112 1.36 -14.30 -1.27
C GLU A 112 0.37 -14.04 -2.41
N GLU A 113 -0.85 -13.58 -2.08
CA GLU A 113 -1.89 -13.24 -3.07
C GLU A 113 -1.49 -12.06 -3.97
N MET A 114 -0.65 -11.16 -3.48
CA MET A 114 -0.08 -10.08 -4.30
C MET A 114 1.19 -10.55 -5.04
N LEU A 115 2.05 -11.30 -4.36
CA LEU A 115 3.33 -11.75 -4.88
C LEU A 115 3.20 -12.69 -6.08
N MET A 116 2.17 -13.57 -6.09
CA MET A 116 1.93 -14.46 -7.23
C MET A 116 1.69 -13.72 -8.54
N TYR A 117 1.26 -12.47 -8.50
CA TYR A 117 1.15 -11.59 -9.68
C TYR A 117 2.41 -10.75 -9.86
N ALA A 118 2.93 -10.12 -8.80
CA ALA A 118 4.07 -9.23 -8.86
C ALA A 118 5.35 -9.89 -9.39
N GLN A 119 5.52 -11.20 -9.19
CA GLN A 119 6.64 -11.97 -9.71
C GLN A 119 6.67 -12.11 -11.24
N GLN A 120 5.53 -11.86 -11.91
CA GLN A 120 5.44 -12.01 -13.37
C GLN A 120 6.09 -10.82 -14.09
N ASP A 121 6.95 -11.08 -15.07
CA ASP A 121 7.75 -10.05 -15.72
C ASP A 121 6.90 -8.93 -16.37
N ARG A 122 5.68 -9.25 -16.83
CA ARG A 122 4.74 -8.30 -17.42
C ARG A 122 3.99 -7.46 -16.42
N VAL A 123 3.97 -7.82 -15.13
CA VAL A 123 3.18 -7.14 -14.10
C VAL A 123 4.02 -6.04 -13.46
N GLY A 124 3.44 -4.85 -13.34
CA GLY A 124 4.00 -3.71 -12.63
C GLY A 124 3.49 -3.65 -11.19
N CYS A 125 2.42 -2.90 -10.96
CA CYS A 125 1.80 -2.77 -9.64
C CYS A 125 0.74 -3.84 -9.39
N VAL A 126 0.64 -4.29 -8.13
CA VAL A 126 -0.44 -5.14 -7.66
C VAL A 126 -1.12 -4.46 -6.47
N GLY A 127 -2.42 -4.23 -6.56
CA GLY A 127 -3.23 -3.62 -5.49
C GLY A 127 -4.12 -4.63 -4.79
N ALA A 128 -4.29 -4.46 -3.49
CA ALA A 128 -5.19 -5.22 -2.64
C ALA A 128 -6.63 -4.67 -2.70
N LYS A 129 -7.59 -5.47 -2.25
CA LYS A 129 -8.96 -5.04 -1.96
C LYS A 129 -8.99 -4.35 -0.60
N LEU A 130 -9.37 -3.09 -0.56
CA LEU A 130 -9.51 -2.35 0.68
C LEU A 130 -10.98 -2.20 1.06
N LEU A 131 -11.25 -2.33 2.34
CA LEU A 131 -12.57 -2.21 2.94
C LEU A 131 -12.60 -1.03 3.92
N TYR A 132 -13.74 -0.37 3.98
CA TYR A 132 -14.09 0.49 5.11
C TYR A 132 -14.41 -0.33 6.35
N PRO A 133 -14.36 0.28 7.56
CA PRO A 133 -14.69 -0.41 8.82
C PRO A 133 -16.10 -1.01 8.87
N ASP A 134 -17.03 -0.52 8.05
CA ASP A 134 -18.40 -1.01 7.92
C ASP A 134 -18.54 -2.21 6.97
N ASN A 135 -17.42 -2.77 6.47
CA ASN A 135 -17.35 -3.85 5.48
C ASN A 135 -17.91 -3.47 4.10
N THR A 136 -17.89 -2.19 3.74
CA THR A 136 -18.09 -1.79 2.36
C THR A 136 -16.76 -1.67 1.62
N ILE A 137 -16.79 -1.80 0.28
CA ILE A 137 -15.59 -1.68 -0.56
C ILE A 137 -15.13 -0.22 -0.58
N GLN A 138 -13.86 -0.01 -0.25
CA GLN A 138 -13.19 1.27 -0.45
C GLN A 138 -12.43 1.30 -1.77
N HIS A 139 -11.65 0.23 -2.03
CA HIS A 139 -10.81 0.11 -3.23
C HIS A 139 -10.92 -1.28 -3.85
N ALA A 140 -11.12 -1.29 -5.17
CA ALA A 140 -11.08 -2.47 -6.03
C ALA A 140 -10.51 -2.13 -7.41
N GLY A 141 -9.42 -1.35 -7.43
CA GLY A 141 -8.84 -0.75 -8.62
C GLY A 141 -9.36 0.67 -8.89
N ILE A 142 -8.63 1.41 -9.71
CA ILE A 142 -8.95 2.77 -10.14
C ILE A 142 -9.26 2.74 -11.63
N GLY A 143 -10.40 3.34 -11.99
CA GLY A 143 -10.80 3.60 -13.36
C GLY A 143 -10.73 5.08 -13.69
N PHE A 144 -10.48 5.40 -14.96
CA PHE A 144 -10.60 6.75 -15.50
C PHE A 144 -11.99 6.91 -16.14
N GLY A 145 -12.66 8.02 -15.91
CA GLY A 145 -14.06 8.11 -16.35
C GLY A 145 -14.64 9.51 -16.46
N PHE A 146 -15.94 9.55 -16.81
CA PHE A 146 -16.67 10.72 -17.31
C PHE A 146 -16.92 11.83 -16.29
N LEU A 147 -16.87 11.54 -14.98
CA LEU A 147 -17.23 12.52 -13.93
C LEU A 147 -16.04 12.97 -13.10
N THR A 148 -14.97 12.18 -13.08
CA THR A 148 -13.74 12.48 -12.35
C THR A 148 -12.53 12.00 -13.17
N LEU A 149 -11.36 12.60 -12.94
CA LEU A 149 -10.12 12.18 -13.61
C LEU A 149 -9.82 10.71 -13.30
N ALA A 150 -9.91 10.32 -12.04
CA ALA A 150 -9.71 8.96 -11.56
C ALA A 150 -10.63 8.68 -10.36
N ALA A 151 -11.19 7.46 -10.26
CA ALA A 151 -12.05 7.06 -9.16
C ALA A 151 -11.89 5.59 -8.79
N HIS A 152 -12.06 5.28 -7.50
CA HIS A 152 -12.12 3.92 -7.02
C HIS A 152 -13.35 3.19 -7.57
N MET A 153 -13.12 2.05 -8.20
CA MET A 153 -14.20 1.21 -8.73
C MET A 153 -14.95 0.50 -7.59
N HIS A 154 -16.27 0.36 -7.75
CA HIS A 154 -17.17 -0.33 -6.80
C HIS A 154 -17.15 0.23 -5.36
N LYS A 155 -16.75 1.51 -5.17
CA LYS A 155 -16.78 2.16 -3.86
C LYS A 155 -18.17 2.04 -3.22
N ASN A 156 -18.21 1.75 -1.91
CA ASN A 156 -19.41 1.54 -1.09
C ASN A 156 -20.27 0.30 -1.43
N PHE A 157 -19.81 -0.61 -2.29
CA PHE A 157 -20.48 -1.90 -2.47
C PHE A 157 -20.22 -2.79 -1.23
N PRO A 158 -21.20 -3.62 -0.81
CA PRO A 158 -20.98 -4.59 0.27
C PRO A 158 -19.84 -5.57 -0.06
N VAL A 159 -19.05 -5.98 0.93
CA VAL A 159 -17.87 -6.86 0.76
C VAL A 159 -18.17 -8.16 0.00
N GLY A 160 -19.35 -8.76 0.19
CA GLY A 160 -19.80 -9.99 -0.50
C GLY A 160 -20.40 -9.77 -1.88
N HIS A 161 -20.52 -8.54 -2.36
CA HIS A 161 -21.08 -8.26 -3.68
C HIS A 161 -20.10 -8.69 -4.79
N PRO A 162 -20.53 -9.41 -5.84
CA PRO A 162 -19.62 -9.86 -6.90
C PRO A 162 -19.09 -8.72 -7.80
N GLY A 163 -19.67 -7.54 -7.72
CA GLY A 163 -19.38 -6.43 -8.61
C GLY A 163 -19.98 -6.57 -9.99
N TYR A 164 -19.80 -5.57 -10.84
CA TYR A 164 -20.21 -5.64 -12.23
C TYR A 164 -19.46 -6.76 -12.96
N MET A 165 -20.20 -7.70 -13.53
CA MET A 165 -19.65 -8.89 -14.21
C MET A 165 -18.63 -9.70 -13.38
N GLY A 166 -18.81 -9.76 -12.06
CA GLY A 166 -17.93 -10.53 -11.18
C GLY A 166 -16.60 -9.86 -10.82
N ARG A 167 -16.37 -8.61 -11.17
CA ARG A 167 -15.08 -7.92 -11.01
C ARG A 167 -14.53 -7.85 -9.57
N LEU A 168 -15.33 -8.17 -8.57
CA LEU A 168 -14.90 -8.20 -7.17
C LEU A 168 -14.51 -9.59 -6.68
N VAL A 169 -14.55 -10.63 -7.54
CA VAL A 169 -14.27 -12.03 -7.15
C VAL A 169 -13.17 -12.70 -7.97
N TYR A 170 -12.50 -11.98 -8.87
CA TYR A 170 -11.30 -12.45 -9.59
C TYR A 170 -10.26 -11.33 -9.76
N ALA A 171 -9.00 -11.73 -9.88
CA ALA A 171 -7.94 -10.78 -10.19
C ALA A 171 -8.03 -10.31 -11.63
N GLN A 172 -7.75 -9.03 -11.89
CA GLN A 172 -7.90 -8.43 -13.19
C GLN A 172 -6.90 -7.31 -13.44
N ASP A 173 -6.63 -7.06 -14.71
CA ASP A 173 -5.85 -5.90 -15.15
C ASP A 173 -6.66 -4.63 -14.94
N VAL A 174 -6.04 -3.61 -14.35
CA VAL A 174 -6.63 -2.31 -14.06
C VAL A 174 -5.70 -1.18 -14.51
N TYR A 175 -6.22 0.03 -14.64
CA TYR A 175 -5.37 1.18 -14.99
C TYR A 175 -4.44 1.57 -13.85
N ALA A 176 -4.98 1.67 -12.64
CA ALA A 176 -4.21 2.03 -11.46
C ALA A 176 -4.77 1.34 -10.21
N VAL A 177 -3.95 1.30 -9.16
CA VAL A 177 -4.29 0.83 -7.82
C VAL A 177 -3.78 1.84 -6.81
N THR A 178 -4.43 1.91 -5.64
CA THR A 178 -4.02 2.87 -4.60
C THR A 178 -2.77 2.43 -3.85
N ALA A 179 -1.90 3.38 -3.54
CA ALA A 179 -0.72 3.14 -2.72
C ALA A 179 -1.03 2.95 -1.23
N ALA A 180 -2.30 3.01 -0.82
CA ALA A 180 -2.68 2.58 0.53
C ALA A 180 -2.35 1.10 0.79
N CYS A 181 -2.32 0.24 -0.28
CA CYS A 181 -1.71 -1.09 -0.26
C CYS A 181 -1.34 -1.49 -1.69
N LEU A 182 -0.09 -1.25 -2.08
CA LEU A 182 0.44 -1.47 -3.42
C LEU A 182 1.76 -2.22 -3.37
N MET A 183 1.84 -3.37 -4.05
CA MET A 183 3.09 -4.11 -4.23
C MET A 183 3.67 -3.87 -5.63
N VAL A 184 4.98 -3.73 -5.72
CA VAL A 184 5.72 -3.58 -6.98
C VAL A 184 7.11 -4.21 -6.84
N ARG A 185 7.68 -4.77 -7.92
CA ARG A 185 9.11 -5.14 -7.90
C ARG A 185 9.97 -3.88 -7.72
N LYS A 186 10.99 -3.97 -6.88
CA LYS A 186 11.92 -2.84 -6.67
C LYS A 186 12.57 -2.41 -7.97
N SER A 187 12.92 -3.35 -8.87
CA SER A 187 13.48 -3.03 -10.19
C SER A 187 12.53 -2.19 -11.07
N VAL A 188 11.22 -2.45 -11.04
CA VAL A 188 10.22 -1.65 -11.78
C VAL A 188 10.05 -0.28 -11.13
N TYR A 189 10.04 -0.23 -9.79
CA TYR A 189 9.98 1.05 -9.06
C TYR A 189 11.15 1.96 -9.42
N ASP A 190 12.37 1.40 -9.43
CA ASP A 190 13.60 2.12 -9.76
C ASP A 190 13.64 2.52 -11.26
N GLU A 191 13.17 1.67 -12.18
CA GLU A 191 13.10 1.92 -13.62
C GLU A 191 12.26 3.17 -13.96
N VAL A 192 11.13 3.35 -13.27
CA VAL A 192 10.27 4.51 -13.46
C VAL A 192 10.62 5.70 -12.54
N ASN A 193 11.78 5.65 -11.87
CA ASN A 193 12.29 6.68 -10.94
C ASN A 193 11.39 6.90 -9.71
N GLY A 194 10.71 5.86 -9.22
CA GLY A 194 9.85 5.95 -8.03
C GLY A 194 8.61 6.82 -8.21
N LEU A 195 8.09 7.31 -7.11
CA LEU A 195 6.95 8.26 -7.09
C LEU A 195 7.42 9.67 -7.45
N ASP A 196 6.61 10.42 -8.20
CA ASP A 196 6.88 11.82 -8.49
C ASP A 196 6.59 12.69 -7.25
N GLU A 197 7.64 13.33 -6.71
CA GLU A 197 7.55 14.13 -5.49
C GLU A 197 6.77 15.45 -5.67
N SER A 198 6.43 15.83 -6.89
CA SER A 198 5.51 16.94 -7.15
C SER A 198 4.07 16.62 -6.73
N PHE A 199 3.69 15.31 -6.69
CA PHE A 199 2.43 14.83 -6.15
C PHE A 199 2.59 14.48 -4.66
N ALA A 200 2.56 15.48 -3.80
CA ALA A 200 2.84 15.31 -2.39
C ALA A 200 1.75 14.55 -1.60
N VAL A 201 0.47 14.66 -2.02
CA VAL A 201 -0.69 14.19 -1.26
C VAL A 201 -1.60 13.26 -2.06
N ALA A 202 -2.06 13.68 -3.23
CA ALA A 202 -3.04 12.97 -4.05
C ALA A 202 -2.49 12.69 -5.45
N PHE A 203 -3.06 11.70 -6.13
CA PHE A 203 -2.70 11.27 -7.48
C PHE A 203 -1.26 10.74 -7.66
N ASN A 204 -0.47 10.64 -6.60
CA ASN A 204 0.87 10.06 -6.65
C ASN A 204 0.86 8.59 -7.08
N ASP A 205 -0.12 7.81 -6.60
CA ASP A 205 -0.35 6.42 -6.97
C ASP A 205 -0.88 6.28 -8.41
N VAL A 206 -1.77 7.17 -8.82
CA VAL A 206 -2.32 7.20 -10.19
C VAL A 206 -1.21 7.51 -11.19
N ASP A 207 -0.44 8.59 -10.96
CA ASP A 207 0.71 8.95 -11.78
C ASP A 207 1.72 7.80 -11.88
N PHE A 208 2.11 7.23 -10.74
CA PHE A 208 3.03 6.10 -10.69
C PHE A 208 2.54 4.90 -11.50
N CYS A 209 1.27 4.51 -11.33
CA CYS A 209 0.66 3.43 -12.08
C CYS A 209 0.61 3.70 -13.58
N VAL A 210 0.38 4.95 -14.00
CA VAL A 210 0.40 5.37 -15.41
C VAL A 210 1.82 5.24 -15.99
N ARG A 211 2.85 5.78 -15.31
CA ARG A 211 4.25 5.65 -15.75
C ARG A 211 4.72 4.19 -15.84
N VAL A 212 4.31 3.35 -14.88
CA VAL A 212 4.56 1.91 -14.94
C VAL A 212 3.93 1.28 -16.18
N ARG A 213 2.70 1.69 -16.55
CA ARG A 213 2.07 1.21 -17.79
C ARG A 213 2.76 1.74 -19.05
N GLU A 214 3.20 2.98 -19.07
CA GLU A 214 3.96 3.56 -20.18
C GLU A 214 5.31 2.86 -20.38
N ALA A 215 5.91 2.33 -19.31
CA ALA A 215 7.10 1.47 -19.38
C ALA A 215 6.80 0.04 -19.90
N GLY A 216 5.52 -0.26 -20.21
CA GLY A 216 5.12 -1.53 -20.84
C GLY A 216 4.57 -2.60 -19.88
N TYR A 217 4.38 -2.28 -18.60
CA TYR A 217 3.84 -3.19 -17.59
C TYR A 217 2.31 -3.11 -17.51
N THR A 218 1.72 -4.10 -16.84
CA THR A 218 0.29 -4.16 -16.55
C THR A 218 0.08 -4.08 -15.04
N ASN A 219 -0.86 -3.24 -14.58
CA ASN A 219 -1.25 -3.18 -13.18
C ASN A 219 -2.39 -4.15 -12.90
N VAL A 220 -2.35 -4.83 -11.76
CA VAL A 220 -3.30 -5.88 -11.38
C VAL A 220 -3.99 -5.52 -10.06
N PHE A 221 -5.29 -5.71 -10.00
CA PHE A 221 -6.05 -5.76 -8.76
C PHE A 221 -6.31 -7.21 -8.38
N THR A 222 -6.06 -7.59 -7.11
CA THR A 222 -6.45 -8.90 -6.57
C THR A 222 -7.46 -8.75 -5.42
N PRO A 223 -8.64 -9.43 -5.48
CA PRO A 223 -9.63 -9.37 -4.42
C PRO A 223 -9.30 -10.28 -3.23
N PHE A 224 -8.25 -11.09 -3.33
CA PHE A 224 -7.89 -12.10 -2.33
C PHE A 224 -6.94 -11.57 -1.25
N ALA A 225 -6.17 -10.52 -1.54
CA ALA A 225 -5.47 -9.71 -0.56
C ALA A 225 -6.46 -8.68 -0.01
N GLN A 226 -6.85 -8.78 1.26
CA GLN A 226 -7.87 -7.92 1.87
C GLN A 226 -7.34 -7.25 3.13
N LEU A 227 -7.56 -5.93 3.24
CA LEU A 227 -7.25 -5.13 4.41
C LEU A 227 -8.41 -4.16 4.69
N TYR A 228 -8.60 -3.81 5.96
CA TYR A 228 -9.30 -2.57 6.30
C TYR A 228 -8.37 -1.37 6.06
N HIS A 229 -8.94 -0.25 5.67
CA HIS A 229 -8.25 1.04 5.60
C HIS A 229 -9.15 2.11 6.23
N TYR A 230 -8.69 2.64 7.35
CA TYR A 230 -9.45 3.53 8.24
C TYR A 230 -9.44 5.00 7.78
N GLU A 231 -9.32 5.23 6.49
CA GLU A 231 -9.19 6.53 5.79
C GLU A 231 -9.77 7.73 6.56
N SER A 232 -9.11 8.87 6.45
CA SER A 232 -9.59 10.18 6.94
C SER A 232 -9.45 10.48 8.44
N LYS A 233 -8.79 9.63 9.23
CA LYS A 233 -8.52 10.00 10.63
C LYS A 233 -7.50 11.15 10.73
N SER A 234 -6.55 11.22 9.80
CA SER A 234 -5.49 12.22 9.79
C SER A 234 -5.70 13.42 8.86
N ARG A 235 -6.55 13.31 7.83
CA ARG A 235 -6.70 14.34 6.77
C ARG A 235 -8.06 15.01 6.68
N GLY A 236 -9.12 14.51 7.37
CA GLY A 236 -10.49 14.93 7.11
C GLY A 236 -11.02 14.35 5.78
N LEU A 237 -12.31 14.54 5.50
CA LEU A 237 -12.93 14.08 4.26
C LEU A 237 -12.38 14.88 3.07
N ASP A 238 -11.94 14.21 2.01
CA ASP A 238 -11.54 14.81 0.70
C ASP A 238 -12.77 15.36 -0.08
N GLU A 239 -13.74 15.93 0.63
CA GLU A 239 -14.89 16.62 0.04
C GLU A 239 -14.59 18.11 -0.06
N SER A 240 -13.62 18.49 -0.92
CA SER A 240 -13.56 19.85 -1.44
C SER A 240 -14.52 19.94 -2.60
N PRO A 241 -15.56 20.79 -2.56
CA PRO A 241 -16.36 21.07 -3.75
C PRO A 241 -15.48 21.74 -4.79
N ALA A 242 -15.60 21.26 -6.03
CA ALA A 242 -14.94 21.80 -7.21
C ALA A 242 -15.39 23.24 -7.50
#